data_38f02ddd647e3008a2343f3e5c1472a9
#
_entry.id   38f02ddd647e3008a2343f3e5c1472a9
#
_cell.length_a   1.000
_cell.length_b   1.000
_cell.length_c   1.000
_cell.angle_alpha   90.00
_cell.angle_beta   90.00
_cell.angle_gamma   90.00
#
_symmetry.space_group_name_H-M   'P 1'
#
loop_
_entity.id
_entity.type
_entity.pdbx_description
1 polymer ?
#
loop_
_entity_poly.entity_id
_entity_poly.type
_entity_poly.pdbx_seq_one_letter_code
_entity_poly.pdbx_strand_id
1 'polypeptide(L)'
;LNAFVILGAILFFIVIIARISYLSLSKNVDGINLQEFAKKRTTKTDVLYAKRGSIYDVNGNVLAQNVSSYTVIAYLDPSRTTNPENPKHVVDKEYTAKKLSEILDMDYDKTLAYLSKENIYQTELGNKAKGISELTKEKIEDLKLPGIDFIETQKRNYPYGRFLSYTLGYAKLRTEENENGKPEEKIVGELGIEAKFDKEL
;
A
#
# COMPACT_ATOMS: atom_id res chain seq x y z
N LEU A 1 -58.32 -29.37 -5.01
CA LEU A 1 -57.52 -28.19 -5.46
C LEU A 1 -56.28 -27.96 -4.56
N ASN A 2 -56.46 -27.98 -3.24
CA ASN A 2 -55.37 -27.71 -2.29
C ASN A 2 -54.25 -28.75 -2.32
N ALA A 3 -54.55 -30.02 -2.56
CA ALA A 3 -53.52 -31.11 -2.63
C ALA A 3 -52.56 -30.90 -3.83
N PHE A 4 -53.06 -30.48 -4.97
CA PHE A 4 -52.25 -30.19 -6.16
C PHE A 4 -51.36 -28.98 -5.96
N VAL A 5 -51.84 -27.95 -5.26
CA VAL A 5 -51.04 -26.75 -4.92
C VAL A 5 -49.90 -27.13 -3.96
N ILE A 6 -50.20 -27.93 -2.94
CA ILE A 6 -49.19 -28.40 -1.99
C ILE A 6 -48.12 -29.26 -2.69
N LEU A 7 -48.56 -30.18 -3.56
CA LEU A 7 -47.64 -31.05 -4.33
C LEU A 7 -46.74 -30.19 -5.26
N GLY A 8 -47.31 -29.20 -5.92
CA GLY A 8 -46.57 -28.24 -6.75
C GLY A 8 -45.54 -27.46 -5.97
N ALA A 9 -45.90 -26.98 -4.76
CA ALA A 9 -44.99 -26.25 -3.89
C ALA A 9 -43.83 -27.18 -3.44
N ILE A 10 -44.10 -28.38 -3.05
CA ILE A 10 -43.08 -29.35 -2.64
C ILE A 10 -42.11 -29.64 -3.79
N LEU A 11 -42.63 -29.89 -4.99
CA LEU A 11 -41.81 -30.13 -6.18
C LEU A 11 -40.91 -28.90 -6.50
N PHE A 12 -41.44 -27.71 -6.39
CA PHE A 12 -40.69 -26.47 -6.58
C PHE A 12 -39.53 -26.36 -5.58
N PHE A 13 -39.76 -26.63 -4.28
CA PHE A 13 -38.70 -26.61 -3.29
C PHE A 13 -37.63 -27.70 -3.52
N ILE A 14 -38.03 -28.88 -3.96
CA ILE A 14 -37.08 -29.96 -4.31
C ILE A 14 -36.17 -29.50 -5.45
N VAL A 15 -36.71 -28.85 -6.49
CA VAL A 15 -35.91 -28.32 -7.62
C VAL A 15 -34.93 -27.25 -7.15
N ILE A 16 -35.35 -26.35 -6.26
CA ILE A 16 -34.47 -25.32 -5.70
C ILE A 16 -33.34 -25.96 -4.89
N ILE A 17 -33.67 -26.90 -4.01
CA ILE A 17 -32.66 -27.58 -3.18
C ILE A 17 -31.68 -28.37 -4.06
N ALA A 18 -32.15 -29.06 -5.08
CA ALA A 18 -31.30 -29.77 -6.04
C ALA A 18 -30.38 -28.79 -6.79
N ARG A 19 -30.90 -27.65 -7.21
CA ARG A 19 -30.11 -26.62 -7.90
C ARG A 19 -29.05 -26.00 -6.99
N ILE A 20 -29.39 -25.67 -5.75
CA ILE A 20 -28.43 -25.13 -4.76
C ILE A 20 -27.34 -26.17 -4.45
N SER A 21 -27.73 -27.43 -4.25
CA SER A 21 -26.79 -28.54 -4.00
C SER A 21 -25.84 -28.73 -5.18
N TYR A 22 -26.36 -28.68 -6.41
CA TYR A 22 -25.55 -28.77 -7.61
C TYR A 22 -24.52 -27.60 -7.68
N LEU A 23 -24.94 -26.36 -7.45
CA LEU A 23 -24.06 -25.20 -7.45
C LEU A 23 -23.00 -25.24 -6.34
N SER A 24 -23.37 -25.77 -5.16
CA SER A 24 -22.46 -25.89 -4.00
C SER A 24 -21.40 -26.97 -4.20
N LEU A 25 -21.76 -28.09 -4.87
CA LEU A 25 -20.87 -29.25 -5.08
C LEU A 25 -20.07 -29.15 -6.39
N SER A 26 -20.55 -28.35 -7.36
CA SER A 26 -19.89 -28.19 -8.66
C SER A 26 -18.64 -27.33 -8.54
N LYS A 27 -17.51 -27.87 -9.00
CA LYS A 27 -16.25 -27.10 -9.10
C LYS A 27 -16.29 -26.07 -10.23
N ASN A 28 -17.00 -26.39 -11.32
CA ASN A 28 -17.13 -25.52 -12.48
C ASN A 28 -18.61 -25.24 -12.76
N VAL A 29 -18.98 -23.97 -12.88
CA VAL A 29 -20.31 -23.50 -13.28
C VAL A 29 -20.10 -22.51 -14.42
N ASP A 30 -20.80 -22.76 -15.54
CA ASP A 30 -20.74 -21.92 -16.76
C ASP A 30 -19.30 -21.65 -17.25
N GLY A 31 -18.41 -22.66 -17.14
CA GLY A 31 -17.02 -22.56 -17.57
C GLY A 31 -16.07 -21.86 -16.58
N ILE A 32 -16.61 -21.41 -15.45
CA ILE A 32 -15.81 -20.72 -14.40
C ILE A 32 -15.53 -21.72 -13.26
N ASN A 33 -14.27 -21.89 -12.91
CA ASN A 33 -13.87 -22.63 -11.73
C ASN A 33 -14.12 -21.77 -10.47
N LEU A 34 -15.21 -22.06 -9.76
CA LEU A 34 -15.63 -21.28 -8.58
C LEU A 34 -14.60 -21.30 -7.45
N GLN A 35 -13.87 -22.41 -7.28
CA GLN A 35 -12.82 -22.49 -6.25
C GLN A 35 -11.63 -21.59 -6.58
N GLU A 36 -11.20 -21.58 -7.83
CA GLU A 36 -10.11 -20.72 -8.30
C GLU A 36 -10.53 -19.24 -8.25
N PHE A 37 -11.76 -18.94 -8.64
CA PHE A 37 -12.31 -17.58 -8.55
C PHE A 37 -12.42 -17.09 -7.10
N ALA A 38 -12.89 -17.93 -6.18
CA ALA A 38 -12.92 -17.62 -4.75
C ALA A 38 -11.51 -17.43 -4.19
N LYS A 39 -10.57 -18.33 -4.56
CA LYS A 39 -9.16 -18.24 -4.14
C LYS A 39 -8.49 -16.97 -4.62
N LYS A 40 -8.71 -16.56 -5.87
CA LYS A 40 -8.18 -15.29 -6.41
C LYS A 40 -8.72 -14.05 -5.68
N ARG A 41 -9.94 -14.11 -5.15
CA ARG A 41 -10.55 -13.00 -4.39
C ARG A 41 -10.20 -12.98 -2.92
N THR A 42 -9.99 -14.15 -2.31
CA THR A 42 -9.73 -14.29 -0.87
C THR A 42 -8.24 -14.36 -0.55
N THR A 43 -7.40 -14.76 -1.51
CA THR A 43 -5.96 -14.82 -1.30
C THR A 43 -5.33 -13.53 -1.76
N LYS A 44 -4.90 -12.71 -0.81
CA LYS A 44 -4.00 -11.59 -1.08
C LYS A 44 -2.57 -12.12 -0.98
N THR A 45 -1.86 -12.13 -2.10
CA THR A 45 -0.45 -12.46 -2.12
C THR A 45 0.33 -11.17 -1.92
N ASP A 46 0.85 -10.96 -0.73
CA ASP A 46 1.80 -9.88 -0.47
C ASP A 46 3.21 -10.42 -0.74
N VAL A 47 3.93 -9.78 -1.64
CA VAL A 47 5.32 -10.11 -1.92
C VAL A 47 6.17 -9.42 -0.86
N LEU A 48 6.84 -10.22 -0.03
CA LEU A 48 7.83 -9.71 0.92
C LEU A 48 9.16 -9.58 0.21
N TYR A 49 9.61 -8.34 0.01
CA TYR A 49 10.91 -8.05 -0.57
C TYR A 49 12.00 -8.17 0.48
N ALA A 50 13.11 -8.81 0.12
CA ALA A 50 14.30 -8.82 0.94
C ALA A 50 14.80 -7.37 1.12
N LYS A 51 15.20 -7.03 2.35
CA LYS A 51 15.87 -5.75 2.60
C LYS A 51 17.25 -5.82 1.99
N ARG A 52 17.66 -4.77 1.26
CA ARG A 52 19.00 -4.64 0.73
C ARG A 52 20.04 -4.72 1.85
N GLY A 53 21.07 -5.52 1.67
CA GLY A 53 22.14 -5.75 2.66
C GLY A 53 22.85 -4.45 3.07
N SER A 54 23.38 -4.42 4.28
CA SER A 54 24.18 -3.30 4.79
C SER A 54 25.63 -3.42 4.36
N ILE A 55 26.29 -2.29 4.14
CA ILE A 55 27.73 -2.21 3.82
C ILE A 55 28.44 -1.69 5.06
N TYR A 56 29.49 -2.39 5.47
CA TYR A 56 30.30 -2.09 6.64
C TYR A 56 31.74 -1.81 6.25
N ASP A 57 32.45 -1.07 7.07
CA ASP A 57 33.90 -0.98 7.00
C ASP A 57 34.57 -2.19 7.71
N VAL A 58 35.92 -2.25 7.69
CA VAL A 58 36.68 -3.30 8.34
C VAL A 58 36.51 -3.35 9.88
N ASN A 59 36.06 -2.25 10.48
CA ASN A 59 35.84 -2.13 11.93
C ASN A 59 34.37 -2.41 12.31
N GLY A 60 33.49 -2.73 11.33
CA GLY A 60 32.06 -2.97 11.54
C GLY A 60 31.20 -1.71 11.57
N ASN A 61 31.74 -0.54 11.23
CA ASN A 61 30.92 0.67 11.14
C ASN A 61 30.05 0.62 9.89
N VAL A 62 28.78 1.02 10.03
CA VAL A 62 27.80 1.03 8.94
C VAL A 62 28.12 2.16 7.96
N LEU A 63 28.48 1.83 6.73
CA LEU A 63 28.68 2.79 5.64
C LEU A 63 27.39 3.05 4.82
N ALA A 64 26.58 2.01 4.64
CA ALA A 64 25.25 2.12 4.00
C ALA A 64 24.30 1.08 4.59
N GLN A 65 23.05 1.48 4.85
CA GLN A 65 21.99 0.58 5.34
C GLN A 65 20.62 1.03 4.83
N ASN A 66 19.68 0.07 4.78
CA ASN A 66 18.29 0.41 4.56
C ASN A 66 17.64 0.84 5.88
N VAL A 67 16.87 1.92 5.80
CA VAL A 67 16.00 2.39 6.90
C VAL A 67 14.56 2.45 6.40
N SER A 68 13.63 2.15 7.29
CA SER A 68 12.21 2.36 7.00
C SER A 68 11.94 3.85 6.77
N SER A 69 11.15 4.12 5.78
CA SER A 69 10.64 5.46 5.46
C SER A 69 9.17 5.36 5.10
N TYR A 70 8.45 6.46 5.16
CA TYR A 70 7.01 6.44 5.00
C TYR A 70 6.58 7.50 3.98
N THR A 71 5.58 7.16 3.20
CA THR A 71 4.89 8.11 2.31
C THR A 71 3.53 8.40 2.87
N VAL A 72 3.24 9.68 3.10
CA VAL A 72 1.93 10.12 3.61
C VAL A 72 0.91 10.05 2.48
N ILE A 73 -0.19 9.37 2.73
CA ILE A 73 -1.35 9.30 1.83
C ILE A 73 -2.58 9.85 2.53
N ALA A 74 -3.46 10.45 1.74
CA ALA A 74 -4.75 10.94 2.20
C ALA A 74 -5.88 10.22 1.46
N TYR A 75 -6.81 9.65 2.22
CA TYR A 75 -8.05 9.09 1.69
C TYR A 75 -9.10 10.19 1.60
N LEU A 76 -9.61 10.42 0.40
CA LEU A 76 -10.53 11.52 0.11
C LEU A 76 -11.98 11.04 -0.08
N ASP A 77 -12.19 9.76 -0.40
CA ASP A 77 -13.51 9.21 -0.69
C ASP A 77 -14.30 8.93 0.61
N PRO A 78 -15.46 9.62 0.80
CA PRO A 78 -16.34 9.39 1.95
C PRO A 78 -16.88 7.96 2.06
N SER A 79 -16.94 7.20 0.95
CA SER A 79 -17.43 5.82 0.93
C SER A 79 -16.60 4.87 1.80
N ARG A 80 -15.35 5.26 2.11
CA ARG A 80 -14.47 4.53 3.03
C ARG A 80 -14.97 4.53 4.48
N THR A 81 -15.78 5.51 4.83
CA THR A 81 -16.29 5.69 6.22
C THR A 81 -17.61 4.95 6.38
N THR A 82 -17.59 3.85 7.12
CA THR A 82 -18.79 3.09 7.50
C THR A 82 -19.42 3.60 8.80
N ASN A 83 -18.61 4.15 9.71
CA ASN A 83 -19.08 4.73 10.98
C ASN A 83 -18.76 6.23 11.01
N PRO A 84 -19.77 7.11 11.06
CA PRO A 84 -19.58 8.57 11.12
C PRO A 84 -18.79 9.06 12.36
N GLU A 85 -18.84 8.32 13.48
CA GLU A 85 -18.10 8.66 14.69
C GLU A 85 -16.58 8.40 14.56
N ASN A 86 -16.19 7.56 13.59
CA ASN A 86 -14.80 7.27 13.31
C ASN A 86 -14.53 7.37 11.80
N PRO A 87 -14.43 8.60 11.28
CA PRO A 87 -14.25 8.83 9.85
C PRO A 87 -12.88 8.31 9.38
N LYS A 88 -12.89 7.61 8.24
CA LYS A 88 -11.68 7.04 7.62
C LYS A 88 -11.29 7.76 6.31
N HIS A 89 -11.81 8.97 6.12
CA HIS A 89 -11.46 9.89 5.05
C HIS A 89 -11.20 11.27 5.63
N VAL A 90 -10.55 12.14 4.89
CA VAL A 90 -10.26 13.52 5.31
C VAL A 90 -11.57 14.30 5.38
N VAL A 91 -11.96 14.69 6.59
CA VAL A 91 -13.20 15.45 6.84
C VAL A 91 -12.92 16.94 6.78
N ASP A 92 -11.95 17.42 7.56
CA ASP A 92 -11.54 18.83 7.60
C ASP A 92 -10.25 19.00 6.79
N LYS A 93 -10.42 19.43 5.55
CA LYS A 93 -9.31 19.62 4.60
C LYS A 93 -8.39 20.76 5.00
N GLU A 94 -8.95 21.86 5.51
CA GLU A 94 -8.19 23.05 5.88
C GLU A 94 -7.33 22.80 7.11
N TYR A 95 -7.92 22.23 8.16
CA TYR A 95 -7.19 21.86 9.36
C TYR A 95 -6.09 20.83 9.07
N THR A 96 -6.42 19.80 8.29
CA THR A 96 -5.47 18.75 7.90
C THR A 96 -4.33 19.34 7.06
N ALA A 97 -4.64 20.20 6.08
CA ALA A 97 -3.63 20.86 5.26
C ALA A 97 -2.68 21.72 6.10
N LYS A 98 -3.23 22.52 7.05
CA LYS A 98 -2.44 23.36 7.94
C LYS A 98 -1.48 22.54 8.78
N LYS A 99 -1.95 21.44 9.40
CA LYS A 99 -1.12 20.60 10.27
C LYS A 99 -0.03 19.86 9.50
N LEU A 100 -0.37 19.31 8.34
CA LEU A 100 0.60 18.62 7.50
C LEU A 100 1.63 19.58 6.88
N SER A 101 1.23 20.78 6.47
CA SER A 101 2.15 21.77 5.94
C SER A 101 3.18 22.23 6.98
N GLU A 102 2.77 22.39 8.25
CA GLU A 102 3.64 22.73 9.37
C GLU A 102 4.69 21.63 9.64
N ILE A 103 4.27 20.35 9.71
CA ILE A 103 5.16 19.23 10.06
C ILE A 103 6.09 18.85 8.90
N LEU A 104 5.58 18.88 7.67
CA LEU A 104 6.31 18.44 6.47
C LEU A 104 7.06 19.61 5.78
N ASP A 105 7.00 20.79 6.33
CA ASP A 105 7.55 22.02 5.71
C ASP A 105 7.06 22.18 4.27
N MET A 106 5.76 22.01 4.05
CA MET A 106 5.11 22.13 2.76
C MET A 106 4.35 23.45 2.64
N ASP A 107 4.13 23.87 1.41
CA ASP A 107 3.25 24.99 1.11
C ASP A 107 1.80 24.61 1.44
N TYR A 108 1.10 25.48 2.18
CA TYR A 108 -0.27 25.25 2.61
C TYR A 108 -1.24 25.11 1.42
N ASP A 109 -1.16 26.03 0.45
CA ASP A 109 -2.10 26.06 -0.67
C ASP A 109 -1.94 24.82 -1.55
N LYS A 110 -0.70 24.35 -1.74
CA LYS A 110 -0.42 23.11 -2.46
C LYS A 110 -0.95 21.88 -1.69
N THR A 111 -0.75 21.86 -0.37
CA THR A 111 -1.25 20.75 0.46
C THR A 111 -2.77 20.72 0.44
N LEU A 112 -3.42 21.88 0.55
CA LEU A 112 -4.87 21.99 0.45
C LEU A 112 -5.37 21.56 -0.95
N ALA A 113 -4.67 21.93 -2.02
CA ALA A 113 -5.01 21.50 -3.38
C ALA A 113 -4.94 19.96 -3.54
N TYR A 114 -3.96 19.28 -2.92
CA TYR A 114 -3.92 17.81 -2.90
C TYR A 114 -5.14 17.21 -2.19
N LEU A 115 -5.53 17.76 -1.05
CA LEU A 115 -6.66 17.28 -0.25
C LEU A 115 -8.03 17.65 -0.85
N SER A 116 -8.07 18.63 -1.76
CA SER A 116 -9.30 19.10 -2.39
C SER A 116 -9.63 18.43 -3.74
N LYS A 117 -8.79 17.48 -4.16
CA LYS A 117 -9.07 16.72 -5.39
C LYS A 117 -10.39 15.95 -5.26
N GLU A 118 -11.20 15.99 -6.31
CA GLU A 118 -12.49 15.31 -6.38
C GLU A 118 -12.39 14.01 -7.16
N ASN A 119 -13.29 13.08 -6.88
CA ASN A 119 -13.41 11.77 -7.55
C ASN A 119 -12.16 10.90 -7.48
N ILE A 120 -11.36 11.06 -6.42
CA ILE A 120 -10.16 10.28 -6.18
C ILE A 120 -10.30 9.57 -4.84
N TYR A 121 -10.08 8.26 -4.82
CA TYR A 121 -10.15 7.45 -3.61
C TYR A 121 -9.05 7.83 -2.61
N GLN A 122 -7.80 7.95 -3.10
CA GLN A 122 -6.65 8.34 -2.30
C GLN A 122 -5.67 9.21 -3.11
N THR A 123 -4.87 10.02 -2.44
CA THR A 123 -3.83 10.84 -3.06
C THR A 123 -2.57 10.86 -2.21
N GLU A 124 -1.42 10.97 -2.85
CA GLU A 124 -0.15 11.30 -2.21
C GLU A 124 0.01 12.82 -2.13
N LEU A 125 0.66 13.31 -1.09
CA LEU A 125 0.76 14.76 -0.80
C LEU A 125 2.00 15.43 -1.42
N GLY A 126 2.62 14.79 -2.41
CA GLY A 126 3.80 15.35 -3.10
C GLY A 126 5.13 14.89 -2.51
N ASN A 127 6.22 15.46 -3.04
CA ASN A 127 7.57 14.92 -2.79
C ASN A 127 8.04 15.06 -1.33
N LYS A 128 7.68 16.11 -0.62
CA LYS A 128 8.08 16.31 0.79
C LYS A 128 7.32 15.35 1.75
N ALA A 129 6.21 14.81 1.31
CA ALA A 129 5.45 13.80 2.04
C ALA A 129 5.95 12.36 1.77
N LYS A 130 6.98 12.19 0.92
CA LYS A 130 7.60 10.91 0.60
C LYS A 130 8.91 10.75 1.36
N GLY A 131 9.16 9.51 1.82
CA GLY A 131 10.42 9.16 2.47
C GLY A 131 10.62 9.84 3.82
N ILE A 132 9.54 10.15 4.54
CA ILE A 132 9.60 10.74 5.89
C ILE A 132 10.14 9.72 6.89
N SER A 133 10.73 10.21 7.97
CA SER A 133 11.25 9.38 9.06
C SER A 133 10.13 8.85 9.96
N GLU A 134 10.43 7.79 10.73
CA GLU A 134 9.54 7.27 11.79
C GLU A 134 9.09 8.38 12.76
N LEU A 135 10.02 9.21 13.24
CA LEU A 135 9.71 10.32 14.13
C LEU A 135 8.72 11.33 13.53
N THR A 136 8.80 11.56 12.21
CA THR A 136 7.87 12.47 11.53
C THR A 136 6.51 11.80 11.39
N LYS A 137 6.48 10.50 11.10
CA LYS A 137 5.26 9.70 11.05
C LYS A 137 4.54 9.73 12.40
N GLU A 138 5.24 9.43 13.51
CA GLU A 138 4.69 9.47 14.87
C GLU A 138 4.06 10.84 15.19
N LYS A 139 4.73 11.95 14.86
CA LYS A 139 4.18 13.30 15.04
C LYS A 139 2.86 13.52 14.30
N ILE A 140 2.71 12.94 13.12
CA ILE A 140 1.48 13.05 12.34
C ILE A 140 0.40 12.12 12.92
N GLU A 141 0.76 10.90 13.35
CA GLU A 141 -0.15 9.94 13.99
C GLU A 141 -0.73 10.49 15.30
N ASP A 142 0.08 11.20 16.10
CA ASP A 142 -0.35 11.83 17.35
C ASP A 142 -1.44 12.89 17.13
N LEU A 143 -1.50 13.51 15.96
CA LEU A 143 -2.57 14.44 15.61
C LEU A 143 -3.90 13.76 15.33
N LYS A 144 -3.92 12.44 15.16
CA LYS A 144 -5.11 11.62 14.88
C LYS A 144 -5.98 12.19 13.77
N LEU A 145 -5.35 12.64 12.68
CA LEU A 145 -6.03 13.23 11.53
C LEU A 145 -6.82 12.16 10.78
N PRO A 146 -8.15 12.30 10.67
CA PRO A 146 -8.96 11.33 9.95
C PRO A 146 -8.54 11.23 8.47
N GLY A 147 -8.45 10.00 7.95
CA GLY A 147 -8.15 9.76 6.55
C GLY A 147 -6.69 9.93 6.15
N ILE A 148 -5.79 10.24 7.07
CA ILE A 148 -4.34 10.21 6.83
C ILE A 148 -3.81 8.83 7.18
N ASP A 149 -2.96 8.28 6.31
CA ASP A 149 -2.35 6.97 6.46
C ASP A 149 -0.93 6.97 5.87
N PHE A 150 -0.19 5.89 6.05
CA PHE A 150 1.21 5.80 5.64
C PHE A 150 1.46 4.53 4.84
N ILE A 151 2.19 4.68 3.75
CA ILE A 151 2.77 3.55 3.03
C ILE A 151 4.21 3.41 3.48
N GLU A 152 4.54 2.27 4.07
CA GLU A 152 5.92 1.95 4.43
C GLU A 152 6.72 1.65 3.16
N THR A 153 7.85 2.32 3.04
CA THR A 153 8.84 2.13 1.97
C THR A 153 10.23 2.00 2.58
N GLN A 154 11.22 1.67 1.79
CA GLN A 154 12.60 1.61 2.24
C GLN A 154 13.41 2.73 1.59
N LYS A 155 14.33 3.28 2.35
CA LYS A 155 15.28 4.30 1.89
C LYS A 155 16.70 3.88 2.23
N ARG A 156 17.60 4.04 1.27
CA ARG A 156 19.03 3.86 1.51
C ARG A 156 19.58 5.04 2.30
N ASN A 157 20.24 4.74 3.42
CA ASN A 157 20.84 5.74 4.30
C ASN A 157 22.36 5.57 4.33
N TYR A 158 23.07 6.69 4.24
CA TYR A 158 24.51 6.80 4.28
C TYR A 158 24.90 7.66 5.50
N PRO A 159 25.20 7.05 6.67
CA PRO A 159 25.43 7.79 7.92
C PRO A 159 26.54 8.85 7.82
N TYR A 160 27.57 8.60 7.02
CA TYR A 160 28.70 9.50 6.81
C TYR A 160 28.52 10.47 5.62
N GLY A 161 27.33 10.59 5.08
CA GLY A 161 26.99 11.53 4.03
C GLY A 161 27.83 11.37 2.76
N ARG A 162 28.63 12.40 2.43
CA ARG A 162 29.46 12.38 1.20
C ARG A 162 30.76 11.61 1.33
N PHE A 163 31.09 11.10 2.52
CA PHE A 163 32.29 10.30 2.71
C PHE A 163 32.25 9.04 1.83
N LEU A 164 33.33 8.79 1.12
CA LEU A 164 33.44 7.66 0.17
C LEU A 164 32.39 7.64 -0.97
N SER A 165 31.74 8.76 -1.28
CA SER A 165 30.65 8.83 -2.24
C SER A 165 31.00 8.27 -3.64
N TYR A 166 32.24 8.39 -4.10
CA TYR A 166 32.69 7.83 -5.37
C TYR A 166 32.96 6.32 -5.30
N THR A 167 33.52 5.85 -4.17
CA THR A 167 33.84 4.42 -3.98
C THR A 167 32.59 3.64 -3.62
N LEU A 168 31.85 4.10 -2.63
CA LEU A 168 30.61 3.49 -2.15
C LEU A 168 29.51 3.59 -3.19
N GLY A 169 29.43 4.75 -3.86
CA GLY A 169 28.36 5.05 -4.79
C GLY A 169 27.06 5.38 -4.09
N TYR A 170 25.97 5.13 -4.77
CA TYR A 170 24.62 5.31 -4.22
C TYR A 170 23.63 4.33 -4.85
N ALA A 171 22.58 4.04 -4.11
CA ALA A 171 21.43 3.30 -4.58
C ALA A 171 20.16 4.16 -4.41
N LYS A 172 19.21 3.99 -5.30
CA LYS A 172 17.93 4.71 -5.25
C LYS A 172 16.76 3.78 -5.53
N LEU A 173 15.59 4.20 -5.08
CA LEU A 173 14.33 3.54 -5.38
C LEU A 173 14.02 3.68 -6.86
N ARG A 174 13.78 2.56 -7.54
CA ARG A 174 13.29 2.49 -8.91
C ARG A 174 12.01 1.66 -8.94
N THR A 175 11.13 2.00 -9.86
CA THR A 175 9.99 1.17 -10.20
C THR A 175 10.38 0.33 -11.41
N GLU A 176 10.42 -0.98 -11.23
CA GLU A 176 10.70 -1.96 -12.29
C GLU A 176 9.49 -2.87 -12.46
N GLU A 177 9.34 -3.49 -13.63
CA GLU A 177 8.32 -4.52 -13.83
C GLU A 177 8.86 -5.86 -13.32
N ASN A 178 8.09 -6.51 -12.43
CA ASN A 178 8.41 -7.86 -11.99
C ASN A 178 8.11 -8.90 -13.09
N GLU A 179 8.46 -10.16 -12.84
CA GLU A 179 8.23 -11.28 -13.78
C GLU A 179 6.75 -11.43 -14.21
N ASN A 180 5.82 -10.87 -13.49
CA ASN A 180 4.39 -10.89 -13.79
C ASN A 180 3.90 -9.59 -14.47
N GLY A 181 4.79 -8.71 -14.91
CA GLY A 181 4.47 -7.43 -15.57
C GLY A 181 3.82 -6.40 -14.63
N LYS A 182 3.98 -6.55 -13.31
CA LYS A 182 3.46 -5.59 -12.34
C LYS A 182 4.58 -4.64 -11.89
N PRO A 183 4.29 -3.34 -11.73
CA PRO A 183 5.26 -2.38 -11.22
C PRO A 183 5.64 -2.74 -9.78
N GLU A 184 6.94 -2.77 -9.54
CA GLU A 184 7.58 -3.10 -8.27
C GLU A 184 8.61 -2.05 -7.91
N GLU A 185 8.59 -1.57 -6.67
CA GLU A 185 9.59 -0.63 -6.18
C GLU A 185 10.75 -1.38 -5.54
N LYS A 186 11.96 -1.19 -6.08
CA LYS A 186 13.20 -1.81 -5.61
C LYS A 186 14.30 -0.77 -5.46
N ILE A 187 15.13 -0.93 -4.43
CA ILE A 187 16.36 -0.13 -4.29
C ILE A 187 17.44 -0.76 -5.16
N VAL A 188 17.91 -0.02 -6.16
CA VAL A 188 18.90 -0.46 -7.15
C VAL A 188 20.14 0.39 -7.02
N GLY A 189 21.30 -0.27 -7.02
CA GLY A 189 22.63 0.37 -7.01
C GLY A 189 22.92 1.05 -8.35
N GLU A 190 23.27 2.33 -8.31
CA GLU A 190 23.51 3.14 -9.51
C GLU A 190 25.00 3.33 -9.79
N LEU A 191 25.83 3.36 -8.77
CA LEU A 191 27.25 3.66 -8.87
C LEU A 191 28.07 2.95 -7.77
N GLY A 192 29.38 2.77 -8.00
CA GLY A 192 30.36 2.30 -7.01
C GLY A 192 30.12 0.87 -6.53
N ILE A 193 30.40 0.62 -5.27
CA ILE A 193 30.20 -0.67 -4.58
C ILE A 193 28.71 -1.05 -4.63
N GLU A 194 27.82 -0.09 -4.43
CA GLU A 194 26.38 -0.31 -4.50
C GLU A 194 25.95 -0.92 -5.85
N ALA A 195 26.46 -0.41 -6.97
CA ALA A 195 26.15 -0.95 -8.30
C ALA A 195 26.87 -2.28 -8.58
N LYS A 196 28.14 -2.39 -8.14
CA LYS A 196 28.94 -3.59 -8.40
C LYS A 196 28.38 -4.82 -7.71
N PHE A 197 27.88 -4.67 -6.50
CA PHE A 197 27.34 -5.75 -5.65
C PHE A 197 25.82 -5.69 -5.53
N ASP A 198 25.14 -5.14 -6.54
CA ASP A 198 23.68 -4.96 -6.51
C ASP A 198 22.90 -6.28 -6.37
N LYS A 199 23.47 -7.38 -6.87
CA LYS A 199 22.85 -8.71 -6.80
C LYS A 199 23.09 -9.41 -5.46
N GLU A 200 24.20 -9.10 -4.81
CA GLU A 200 24.60 -9.68 -3.52
C GLU A 200 24.00 -8.92 -2.34
N LEU A 201 23.76 -7.63 -2.53
CA LEU A 201 23.11 -6.76 -1.57
C LEU A 201 21.59 -6.88 -1.60
#